data_3b6319a7016762fd5581bfd3c3a2aea0
#
_entry.id   3b6319a7016762fd5581bfd3c3a2aea0
#
_cell.length_a   1.000
_cell.length_b   1.000
_cell.length_c   1.000
_cell.angle_alpha   90.00
_cell.angle_beta   90.00
_cell.angle_gamma   90.00
#
_symmetry.space_group_name_H-M   'P 1'
#
loop_
_entity.id
_entity.type
_entity.pdbx_description
1 polymer ?
#
loop_
_entity_poly.entity_id
_entity_poly.type
_entity_poly.pdbx_seq_one_letter_code
_entity_poly.pdbx_strand_id
1 'polypeptide(L)'
;MNRDSNSYTFLFAGIMVLIVASTLAFTSSSLKEKQEENVRKEQMQNILSTIGISVSRDEAENLYKKFIKEEISLKSDGTADTNVNAFKISLKTEIKKPLNDQRFPIYIANVDDSKFYIVPLIGSGLWDIIWGYIAIESDLKTIKGAVFDHKGETAGLGAEITEDWFQNSFKGEKIIDPQGKLMGISVSKTNNDPKGQDKDDYEVDAISGSTITGDGVTDMIFERLNHYMVFFNNLKNESDIKKISYKVENQKNNYLSTAIYVSLREFDRGYLPRKFMN
;
A
#
# COMPACT_ATOMS: atom_id res chain seq x y z
N MET A 1 15.15 61.14 -15.05
CA MET A 1 16.13 60.05 -14.80
C MET A 1 16.60 59.54 -16.15
N ASN A 2 17.92 59.57 -16.42
CA ASN A 2 18.44 59.07 -17.71
C ASN A 2 18.25 57.56 -17.77
N ARG A 3 17.49 57.05 -18.78
CA ARG A 3 17.16 55.61 -18.93
C ARG A 3 18.39 54.75 -19.27
N ASP A 4 19.44 55.38 -19.79
CA ASP A 4 20.69 54.71 -20.18
C ASP A 4 21.71 54.65 -19.02
N SER A 5 21.36 55.13 -17.84
CA SER A 5 22.23 55.09 -16.68
C SER A 5 22.15 53.74 -15.98
N ASN A 6 23.28 53.21 -15.55
CA ASN A 6 23.36 51.94 -14.76
C ASN A 6 22.48 52.02 -13.50
N SER A 7 22.41 53.21 -12.83
CA SER A 7 21.56 53.39 -11.66
C SER A 7 20.08 53.19 -11.95
N TYR A 8 19.59 53.66 -13.13
CA TYR A 8 18.21 53.40 -13.54
C TYR A 8 17.95 51.92 -13.77
N THR A 9 18.87 51.25 -14.47
CA THR A 9 18.76 49.79 -14.77
C THR A 9 18.72 48.96 -13.48
N PHE A 10 19.59 49.25 -12.52
CA PHE A 10 19.58 48.51 -11.24
C PHE A 10 18.32 48.81 -10.42
N LEU A 11 17.87 50.05 -10.37
CA LEU A 11 16.65 50.40 -9.65
C LEU A 11 15.42 49.76 -10.28
N PHE A 12 15.31 49.80 -11.61
CA PHE A 12 14.23 49.15 -12.36
C PHE A 12 14.21 47.62 -12.13
N ALA A 13 15.38 46.99 -12.26
CA ALA A 13 15.49 45.53 -12.01
C ALA A 13 15.11 45.16 -10.57
N GLY A 14 15.57 45.95 -9.58
CA GLY A 14 15.22 45.72 -8.16
C GLY A 14 13.73 45.85 -7.89
N ILE A 15 13.07 46.89 -8.45
CA ILE A 15 11.62 47.07 -8.30
C ILE A 15 10.86 45.92 -8.98
N MET A 16 11.26 45.51 -10.19
CA MET A 16 10.63 44.41 -10.91
C MET A 16 10.73 43.12 -10.12
N VAL A 17 11.91 42.79 -9.58
CA VAL A 17 12.11 41.58 -8.74
C VAL A 17 11.22 41.65 -7.50
N LEU A 18 11.15 42.78 -6.81
CA LEU A 18 10.29 42.94 -5.63
C LEU A 18 8.81 42.73 -5.95
N ILE A 19 8.31 43.32 -7.05
CA ILE A 19 6.90 43.14 -7.46
C ILE A 19 6.62 41.68 -7.78
N VAL A 20 7.44 41.08 -8.63
CA VAL A 20 7.24 39.68 -9.04
C VAL A 20 7.34 38.70 -7.83
N ALA A 21 8.38 38.87 -7.00
CA ALA A 21 8.56 38.03 -5.83
C ALA A 21 7.41 38.15 -4.83
N SER A 22 6.94 39.40 -4.56
CA SER A 22 5.80 39.64 -3.66
C SER A 22 4.51 39.04 -4.20
N THR A 23 4.25 39.22 -5.51
CA THR A 23 3.06 38.65 -6.15
C THR A 23 3.08 37.13 -6.11
N LEU A 24 4.22 36.49 -6.41
CA LEU A 24 4.37 35.03 -6.36
C LEU A 24 4.21 34.52 -4.92
N ALA A 25 4.83 35.15 -3.93
CA ALA A 25 4.72 34.77 -2.53
C ALA A 25 3.28 34.89 -2.03
N PHE A 26 2.58 35.98 -2.35
CA PHE A 26 1.18 36.14 -1.99
C PHE A 26 0.28 35.09 -2.63
N THR A 27 0.43 34.87 -3.95
CA THR A 27 -0.36 33.87 -4.67
C THR A 27 -0.11 32.47 -4.13
N SER A 28 1.16 32.08 -3.92
CA SER A 28 1.54 30.80 -3.34
C SER A 28 0.93 30.58 -1.94
N SER A 29 1.03 31.59 -1.08
CA SER A 29 0.45 31.55 0.27
C SER A 29 -1.08 31.42 0.25
N SER A 30 -1.75 32.18 -0.63
CA SER A 30 -3.22 32.17 -0.76
C SER A 30 -3.76 30.83 -1.30
N LEU A 31 -2.98 30.11 -2.11
CA LEU A 31 -3.40 28.85 -2.72
C LEU A 31 -2.99 27.62 -1.91
N LYS A 32 -2.16 27.79 -0.88
CA LYS A 32 -1.55 26.68 -0.14
C LYS A 32 -2.60 25.72 0.42
N GLU A 33 -3.63 26.21 1.07
CA GLU A 33 -4.69 25.37 1.67
C GLU A 33 -5.44 24.54 0.61
N LYS A 34 -5.76 25.16 -0.53
CA LYS A 34 -6.41 24.47 -1.66
C LYS A 34 -5.49 23.41 -2.29
N GLN A 35 -4.19 23.69 -2.37
CA GLN A 35 -3.20 22.72 -2.86
C GLN A 35 -3.10 21.53 -1.92
N GLU A 36 -3.01 21.75 -0.60
CA GLU A 36 -2.96 20.68 0.39
C GLU A 36 -4.25 19.82 0.36
N GLU A 37 -5.42 20.44 0.20
CA GLU A 37 -6.68 19.71 0.04
C GLU A 37 -6.69 18.86 -1.25
N ASN A 38 -6.23 19.42 -2.37
CA ASN A 38 -6.15 18.72 -3.63
C ASN A 38 -5.20 17.51 -3.56
N VAL A 39 -4.01 17.67 -2.96
CA VAL A 39 -3.05 16.57 -2.74
C VAL A 39 -3.66 15.50 -1.85
N ARG A 40 -4.38 15.88 -0.80
CA ARG A 40 -5.08 14.94 0.08
C ARG A 40 -6.14 14.13 -0.67
N LYS A 41 -6.94 14.78 -1.50
CA LYS A 41 -7.98 14.09 -2.30
C LYS A 41 -7.37 13.18 -3.35
N GLU A 42 -6.29 13.60 -4.00
CA GLU A 42 -5.54 12.78 -4.96
C GLU A 42 -4.93 11.55 -4.30
N GLN A 43 -4.36 11.69 -3.11
CA GLN A 43 -3.90 10.55 -2.32
C GLN A 43 -5.04 9.54 -2.06
N MET A 44 -6.24 10.01 -1.70
CA MET A 44 -7.41 9.17 -1.51
C MET A 44 -7.85 8.48 -2.82
N GLN A 45 -7.82 9.20 -3.96
CA GLN A 45 -8.13 8.63 -5.28
C GLN A 45 -7.15 7.52 -5.64
N ASN A 46 -5.84 7.75 -5.45
CA ASN A 46 -4.80 6.78 -5.74
C ASN A 46 -4.94 5.51 -4.88
N ILE A 47 -5.20 5.67 -3.59
CA ILE A 47 -5.47 4.54 -2.68
C ILE A 47 -6.69 3.73 -3.15
N LEU A 48 -7.81 4.39 -3.48
CA LEU A 48 -9.02 3.73 -3.96
C LEU A 48 -8.81 3.05 -5.31
N SER A 49 -8.04 3.65 -6.20
CA SER A 49 -7.75 3.10 -7.53
C SER A 49 -7.02 1.75 -7.45
N THR A 50 -6.14 1.54 -6.44
CA THR A 50 -5.47 0.24 -6.26
C THR A 50 -6.41 -0.91 -5.99
N ILE A 51 -7.59 -0.65 -5.44
CA ILE A 51 -8.62 -1.67 -5.18
C ILE A 51 -9.72 -1.69 -6.28
N GLY A 52 -9.46 -0.99 -7.39
CA GLY A 52 -10.35 -0.96 -8.56
C GLY A 52 -11.51 0.03 -8.46
N ILE A 53 -11.44 1.01 -7.57
CA ILE A 53 -12.46 2.05 -7.39
C ILE A 53 -11.94 3.37 -7.97
N SER A 54 -12.36 3.68 -9.19
CA SER A 54 -12.08 4.96 -9.83
C SER A 54 -13.12 6.00 -9.44
N VAL A 55 -12.67 7.15 -8.95
CA VAL A 55 -13.57 8.19 -8.42
C VAL A 55 -13.14 9.59 -8.83
N SER A 56 -14.11 10.50 -8.91
CA SER A 56 -13.83 11.92 -9.06
C SER A 56 -13.20 12.49 -7.77
N ARG A 57 -12.51 13.62 -7.89
CA ARG A 57 -11.91 14.32 -6.75
C ARG A 57 -12.92 14.70 -5.68
N ASP A 58 -14.15 15.04 -6.09
CA ASP A 58 -15.21 15.50 -5.17
C ASP A 58 -15.81 14.34 -4.36
N GLU A 59 -15.83 13.13 -4.92
CA GLU A 59 -16.36 11.93 -4.28
C GLU A 59 -15.30 11.15 -3.48
N ALA A 60 -14.02 11.47 -3.69
CA ALA A 60 -12.90 10.72 -3.14
C ALA A 60 -12.99 10.54 -1.62
N GLU A 61 -13.30 11.62 -0.88
CA GLU A 61 -13.37 11.55 0.59
C GLU A 61 -14.52 10.66 1.09
N ASN A 62 -15.67 10.70 0.44
CA ASN A 62 -16.83 9.90 0.84
C ASN A 62 -16.58 8.41 0.60
N LEU A 63 -16.03 8.07 -0.57
CA LEU A 63 -15.73 6.68 -0.92
C LEU A 63 -14.52 6.15 -0.16
N TYR A 64 -13.53 6.98 0.13
CA TYR A 64 -12.42 6.65 0.99
C TYR A 64 -12.91 6.22 2.39
N LYS A 65 -13.76 7.01 3.04
CA LYS A 65 -14.37 6.67 4.34
C LYS A 65 -15.25 5.42 4.28
N LYS A 66 -15.87 5.16 3.13
CA LYS A 66 -16.70 3.98 2.94
C LYS A 66 -15.88 2.70 2.87
N PHE A 67 -14.78 2.69 2.15
CA PHE A 67 -14.02 1.48 1.86
C PHE A 67 -12.77 1.29 2.73
N ILE A 68 -12.07 2.36 3.11
CA ILE A 68 -10.93 2.28 4.01
C ILE A 68 -11.43 2.20 5.45
N LYS A 69 -11.15 1.08 6.11
CA LYS A 69 -11.63 0.78 7.46
C LYS A 69 -10.62 1.13 8.54
N GLU A 70 -9.32 0.99 8.20
CA GLU A 70 -8.25 1.26 9.15
C GLU A 70 -7.09 1.95 8.44
N GLU A 71 -6.50 2.91 9.13
CA GLU A 71 -5.26 3.59 8.79
C GLU A 71 -4.27 3.35 9.91
N ILE A 72 -3.23 2.57 9.66
CA ILE A 72 -2.30 2.14 10.69
C ILE A 72 -0.91 2.71 10.39
N SER A 73 -0.29 3.34 11.40
CA SER A 73 1.12 3.66 11.39
C SER A 73 1.90 2.53 12.03
N LEU A 74 2.74 1.83 11.28
CA LEU A 74 3.58 0.75 11.80
C LEU A 74 4.96 1.26 12.18
N LYS A 75 5.54 0.65 13.21
CA LYS A 75 6.97 0.73 13.55
C LYS A 75 7.76 -0.31 12.76
N SER A 76 9.08 -0.23 12.82
CA SER A 76 9.99 -1.19 12.16
C SER A 76 9.84 -2.64 12.65
N ASP A 77 9.31 -2.85 13.86
CA ASP A 77 9.00 -4.17 14.44
C ASP A 77 7.61 -4.71 14.03
N GLY A 78 6.90 -4.01 13.14
CA GLY A 78 5.57 -4.38 12.67
C GLY A 78 4.43 -4.06 13.66
N THR A 79 4.71 -3.44 14.82
CA THR A 79 3.67 -3.04 15.77
C THR A 79 3.05 -1.70 15.40
N ALA A 80 1.78 -1.49 15.76
CA ALA A 80 1.08 -0.24 15.50
C ALA A 80 1.55 0.88 16.44
N ASP A 81 1.74 2.09 15.90
CA ASP A 81 1.93 3.32 16.66
C ASP A 81 0.65 4.15 16.60
N THR A 82 -0.17 4.06 17.63
CA THR A 82 -1.46 4.74 17.71
C THR A 82 -1.36 6.26 17.91
N ASN A 83 -0.17 6.78 18.22
CA ASN A 83 0.06 8.21 18.42
C ASN A 83 0.33 8.96 17.10
N VAL A 84 0.56 8.24 16.01
CA VAL A 84 0.90 8.80 14.70
C VAL A 84 -0.21 8.53 13.71
N ASN A 85 -0.76 9.60 13.14
CA ASN A 85 -1.77 9.48 12.08
C ASN A 85 -1.11 9.00 10.77
N ALA A 86 -1.48 7.80 10.31
CA ALA A 86 -0.91 7.15 9.13
C ALA A 86 -1.07 8.00 7.85
N PHE A 87 -2.21 8.64 7.66
CA PHE A 87 -2.48 9.45 6.47
C PHE A 87 -1.59 10.70 6.37
N LYS A 88 -1.08 11.22 7.50
CA LYS A 88 -0.20 12.39 7.55
C LYS A 88 1.28 12.06 7.42
N ILE A 89 1.64 10.79 7.31
CA ILE A 89 3.04 10.36 7.17
C ILE A 89 3.53 10.70 5.76
N SER A 90 4.60 11.49 5.69
CA SER A 90 5.30 11.76 4.45
C SER A 90 6.45 10.77 4.27
N LEU A 91 6.32 9.80 3.37
CA LEU A 91 7.37 8.82 3.11
C LEU A 91 8.69 9.49 2.71
N LYS A 92 8.64 10.60 1.96
CA LYS A 92 9.82 11.40 1.60
C LYS A 92 10.62 11.89 2.82
N THR A 93 9.93 12.09 3.94
CA THR A 93 10.56 12.48 5.21
C THR A 93 11.01 11.24 5.99
N GLU A 94 10.19 10.18 5.99
CA GLU A 94 10.48 8.95 6.73
C GLU A 94 11.75 8.26 6.23
N ILE A 95 11.95 8.13 4.92
CA ILE A 95 13.14 7.46 4.35
C ILE A 95 14.48 8.12 4.72
N LYS A 96 14.45 9.35 5.24
CA LYS A 96 15.64 10.07 5.70
C LYS A 96 16.00 9.78 7.16
N LYS A 97 15.10 9.15 7.89
CA LYS A 97 15.30 8.79 9.30
C LYS A 97 16.01 7.44 9.41
N PRO A 98 16.71 7.17 10.52
CA PRO A 98 17.13 5.82 10.86
C PRO A 98 15.94 4.85 10.85
N LEU A 99 16.13 3.61 10.45
CA LEU A 99 15.06 2.62 10.25
C LEU A 99 14.14 2.47 11.49
N ASN A 100 14.72 2.46 12.68
CA ASN A 100 13.96 2.31 13.93
C ASN A 100 13.04 3.49 14.24
N ASP A 101 13.34 4.67 13.67
CA ASP A 101 12.55 5.90 13.87
C ASP A 101 11.53 6.11 12.75
N GLN A 102 11.61 5.31 11.68
CA GLN A 102 10.67 5.38 10.55
C GLN A 102 9.29 4.89 10.97
N ARG A 103 8.28 5.43 10.29
CA ARG A 103 6.89 4.96 10.37
C ARG A 103 6.43 4.53 8.99
N PHE A 104 5.74 3.41 8.96
CA PHE A 104 5.26 2.75 7.75
C PHE A 104 3.74 2.76 7.73
N PRO A 105 3.12 3.69 6.98
CA PRO A 105 1.66 3.75 6.90
C PRO A 105 1.11 2.58 6.07
N ILE A 106 0.03 1.96 6.53
CA ILE A 106 -0.72 0.95 5.81
C ILE A 106 -2.22 1.25 5.92
N TYR A 107 -2.94 1.04 4.84
CA TYR A 107 -4.38 1.24 4.78
C TYR A 107 -5.07 -0.10 4.58
N ILE A 108 -6.12 -0.36 5.35
CA ILE A 108 -6.89 -1.59 5.24
C ILE A 108 -8.25 -1.26 4.65
N ALA A 109 -8.54 -1.83 3.48
CA ALA A 109 -9.80 -1.67 2.78
C ALA A 109 -10.65 -2.93 2.85
N ASN A 110 -11.98 -2.72 2.85
CA ASN A 110 -12.95 -3.79 2.67
C ASN A 110 -13.87 -3.43 1.50
N VAL A 111 -13.92 -4.31 0.51
CA VAL A 111 -14.80 -4.21 -0.66
C VAL A 111 -15.46 -5.58 -0.87
N ASP A 112 -16.78 -5.64 -0.89
CA ASP A 112 -17.56 -6.87 -1.11
C ASP A 112 -17.06 -8.06 -0.28
N ASP A 113 -16.89 -7.85 1.05
CA ASP A 113 -16.37 -8.81 2.03
C ASP A 113 -14.90 -9.25 1.81
N SER A 114 -14.23 -8.70 0.80
CA SER A 114 -12.80 -8.92 0.56
C SER A 114 -11.96 -7.85 1.26
N LYS A 115 -10.93 -8.29 1.97
CA LYS A 115 -9.98 -7.42 2.68
C LYS A 115 -8.74 -7.19 1.84
N PHE A 116 -8.30 -5.95 1.75
CA PHE A 116 -7.09 -5.54 1.03
C PHE A 116 -6.17 -4.73 1.93
N TYR A 117 -4.86 -4.91 1.72
CA TYR A 117 -3.81 -4.19 2.43
C TYR A 117 -3.10 -3.27 1.44
N ILE A 118 -3.21 -1.96 1.63
CA ILE A 118 -2.67 -0.97 0.70
C ILE A 118 -1.42 -0.37 1.30
N VAL A 119 -0.31 -0.55 0.60
CA VAL A 119 1.03 -0.12 1.00
C VAL A 119 1.46 1.04 0.12
N PRO A 120 1.79 2.19 0.69
CA PRO A 120 2.38 3.29 -0.06
C PRO A 120 3.86 3.01 -0.35
N LEU A 121 4.27 3.42 -1.54
CA LEU A 121 5.60 3.21 -2.10
C LEU A 121 6.30 4.55 -2.35
N ILE A 122 7.61 4.59 -2.21
CA ILE A 122 8.47 5.70 -2.62
C ILE A 122 9.84 5.16 -3.01
N GLY A 123 10.40 5.68 -4.10
CA GLY A 123 11.70 5.31 -4.63
C GLY A 123 12.30 6.42 -5.47
N SER A 124 13.36 6.10 -6.20
CA SER A 124 14.04 7.00 -7.12
C SER A 124 13.88 6.51 -8.55
N GLY A 125 13.41 7.38 -9.43
CA GLY A 125 13.46 7.16 -10.87
C GLY A 125 14.78 7.65 -11.47
N LEU A 126 14.76 7.91 -12.79
CA LEU A 126 15.93 8.44 -13.49
C LEU A 126 16.20 9.90 -13.11
N TRP A 127 15.18 10.74 -13.01
CA TRP A 127 15.32 12.19 -12.79
C TRP A 127 15.01 12.64 -11.37
N ASP A 128 13.99 12.07 -10.75
CA ASP A 128 13.56 12.46 -9.40
C ASP A 128 12.83 11.30 -8.73
N ILE A 129 12.14 11.58 -7.64
CA ILE A 129 11.36 10.57 -6.92
C ILE A 129 10.21 10.04 -7.79
N ILE A 130 9.98 8.75 -7.64
CA ILE A 130 8.77 8.03 -8.04
C ILE A 130 8.06 7.56 -6.79
N TRP A 131 6.74 7.43 -6.85
CA TRP A 131 5.93 6.95 -5.73
C TRP A 131 4.71 6.21 -6.23
N GLY A 132 3.99 5.61 -5.32
CA GLY A 132 2.76 4.93 -5.67
C GLY A 132 2.11 4.23 -4.49
N TYR A 133 1.16 3.37 -4.82
CA TYR A 133 0.46 2.51 -3.89
C TYR A 133 0.29 1.14 -4.52
N ILE A 134 0.39 0.10 -3.70
CA ILE A 134 0.11 -1.26 -4.10
C ILE A 134 -0.90 -1.87 -3.13
N ALA A 135 -1.98 -2.43 -3.66
CA ALA A 135 -2.95 -3.18 -2.87
C ALA A 135 -2.65 -4.67 -2.95
N ILE A 136 -2.61 -5.32 -1.80
CA ILE A 136 -2.34 -6.76 -1.65
C ILE A 136 -3.63 -7.41 -1.15
N GLU A 137 -3.99 -8.54 -1.71
CA GLU A 137 -5.17 -9.31 -1.33
C GLU A 137 -5.04 -9.92 0.07
N SER A 138 -6.12 -10.46 0.60
CA SER A 138 -6.18 -11.08 1.93
C SER A 138 -5.26 -12.31 2.10
N ASP A 139 -4.78 -12.90 1.00
CA ASP A 139 -3.80 -13.98 1.00
C ASP A 139 -2.37 -13.51 1.34
N LEU A 140 -2.16 -12.19 1.40
CA LEU A 140 -0.89 -11.50 1.65
C LEU A 140 0.21 -11.81 0.60
N LYS A 141 -0.19 -12.19 -0.61
CA LYS A 141 0.71 -12.62 -1.69
C LYS A 141 0.37 -12.00 -3.03
N THR A 142 -0.93 -11.84 -3.34
CA THR A 142 -1.41 -11.46 -4.66
C THR A 142 -1.67 -9.96 -4.71
N ILE A 143 -1.19 -9.31 -5.77
CA ILE A 143 -1.46 -7.90 -6.01
C ILE A 143 -2.88 -7.74 -6.57
N LYS A 144 -3.68 -6.92 -5.91
CA LYS A 144 -5.00 -6.49 -6.40
C LYS A 144 -4.89 -5.42 -7.47
N GLY A 145 -3.98 -4.49 -7.30
CA GLY A 145 -3.70 -3.41 -8.22
C GLY A 145 -2.58 -2.52 -7.70
N ALA A 146 -2.01 -1.74 -8.61
CA ALA A 146 -0.95 -0.79 -8.33
C ALA A 146 -1.23 0.55 -9.01
N VAL A 147 -0.78 1.63 -8.41
CA VAL A 147 -0.79 2.98 -8.98
C VAL A 147 0.59 3.58 -8.75
N PHE A 148 1.17 4.12 -9.82
CA PHE A 148 2.46 4.80 -9.76
C PHE A 148 2.33 6.23 -10.28
N ASP A 149 3.24 7.07 -9.80
CA ASP A 149 3.36 8.45 -10.21
C ASP A 149 4.83 8.90 -10.10
N HIS A 150 5.17 10.02 -10.70
CA HIS A 150 6.52 10.54 -10.75
C HIS A 150 6.55 12.05 -10.63
N LYS A 151 7.69 12.59 -10.26
CA LYS A 151 7.87 14.05 -10.18
C LYS A 151 8.37 14.67 -11.48
N GLY A 152 9.18 13.96 -12.25
CA GLY A 152 9.84 14.56 -13.40
C GLY A 152 10.38 13.59 -14.44
N GLU A 153 9.81 12.39 -14.56
CA GLU A 153 10.22 11.42 -15.59
C GLU A 153 9.80 11.91 -16.99
N THR A 154 10.51 11.44 -18.00
CA THR A 154 10.32 11.87 -19.39
C THR A 154 9.05 11.24 -19.99
N ALA A 155 8.18 12.05 -20.58
CA ALA A 155 6.98 11.57 -21.28
C ALA A 155 7.34 10.62 -22.44
N GLY A 156 6.58 9.53 -22.60
CA GLY A 156 6.85 8.48 -23.57
C GLY A 156 8.03 7.55 -23.19
N LEU A 157 8.63 7.75 -22.01
CA LEU A 157 9.70 6.94 -21.44
C LEU A 157 9.36 6.61 -19.97
N GLY A 158 10.10 7.13 -19.00
CA GLY A 158 9.88 6.85 -17.57
C GLY A 158 8.50 7.28 -17.05
N ALA A 159 7.88 8.29 -17.64
CA ALA A 159 6.53 8.72 -17.30
C ALA A 159 5.45 7.67 -17.60
N GLU A 160 5.73 6.67 -18.44
CA GLU A 160 4.80 5.57 -18.75
C GLU A 160 4.43 4.72 -17.51
N ILE A 161 5.15 4.84 -16.40
CA ILE A 161 4.75 4.21 -15.13
C ILE A 161 3.37 4.66 -14.64
N THR A 162 2.88 5.83 -15.11
CA THR A 162 1.55 6.36 -14.76
C THR A 162 0.43 5.81 -15.65
N GLU A 163 0.77 5.16 -16.76
CA GLU A 163 -0.19 4.68 -17.73
C GLU A 163 -0.91 3.40 -17.27
N ASP A 164 -2.18 3.31 -17.60
CA ASP A 164 -3.04 2.18 -17.22
C ASP A 164 -2.47 0.82 -17.65
N TRP A 165 -1.85 0.75 -18.83
CA TRP A 165 -1.30 -0.49 -19.36
C TRP A 165 -0.18 -1.02 -18.46
N PHE A 166 0.70 -0.13 -17.95
CA PHE A 166 1.78 -0.50 -17.06
C PHE A 166 1.26 -0.87 -15.67
N GLN A 167 0.41 -0.04 -15.10
CA GLN A 167 -0.16 -0.28 -13.77
C GLN A 167 -1.00 -1.57 -13.71
N ASN A 168 -1.76 -1.85 -14.76
CA ASN A 168 -2.57 -3.06 -14.87
C ASN A 168 -1.75 -4.34 -15.02
N SER A 169 -0.48 -4.28 -15.49
CA SER A 169 0.39 -5.46 -15.60
C SER A 169 0.67 -6.10 -14.23
N PHE A 170 0.67 -5.32 -13.17
CA PHE A 170 0.90 -5.79 -11.79
C PHE A 170 -0.26 -6.59 -11.21
N LYS A 171 -1.46 -6.46 -11.79
CA LYS A 171 -2.66 -7.11 -11.25
C LYS A 171 -2.57 -8.63 -11.37
N GLY A 172 -2.73 -9.30 -10.24
CA GLY A 172 -2.66 -10.75 -10.12
C GLY A 172 -1.25 -11.29 -9.90
N GLU A 173 -0.20 -10.45 -10.04
CA GLU A 173 1.18 -10.84 -9.75
C GLU A 173 1.34 -11.24 -8.29
N LYS A 174 2.24 -12.21 -8.04
CA LYS A 174 2.60 -12.64 -6.69
C LYS A 174 3.90 -12.02 -6.23
N ILE A 175 3.91 -11.56 -4.99
CA ILE A 175 5.09 -10.91 -4.38
C ILE A 175 5.90 -11.86 -3.50
N ILE A 176 5.40 -13.07 -3.24
CA ILE A 176 5.99 -14.04 -2.32
C ILE A 176 6.06 -15.41 -3.00
N ASP A 177 7.22 -16.07 -2.93
CA ASP A 177 7.44 -17.40 -3.46
C ASP A 177 6.71 -18.52 -2.65
N PRO A 178 6.66 -19.77 -3.16
CA PRO A 178 6.05 -20.88 -2.44
C PRO A 178 6.70 -21.18 -1.08
N GLN A 179 7.93 -20.74 -0.86
CA GLN A 179 8.68 -20.91 0.39
C GLN A 179 8.39 -19.81 1.40
N GLY A 180 7.66 -18.77 0.99
CA GLY A 180 7.29 -17.61 1.84
C GLY A 180 8.30 -16.47 1.83
N LYS A 181 9.27 -16.49 0.90
CA LYS A 181 10.25 -15.44 0.73
C LYS A 181 9.67 -14.31 -0.12
N LEU A 182 9.91 -13.06 0.28
CA LEU A 182 9.58 -11.90 -0.54
C LEU A 182 10.44 -11.88 -1.80
N MET A 183 9.79 -11.86 -2.95
CA MET A 183 10.41 -11.68 -4.26
C MET A 183 10.24 -10.23 -4.76
N GLY A 184 9.14 -9.59 -4.39
CA GLY A 184 8.75 -8.30 -5.00
C GLY A 184 8.23 -8.52 -6.41
N ILE A 185 8.23 -7.44 -7.22
CA ILE A 185 7.97 -7.52 -8.67
C ILE A 185 9.06 -6.76 -9.37
N SER A 186 9.71 -7.38 -10.35
CA SER A 186 10.70 -6.73 -11.19
C SER A 186 10.08 -6.22 -12.50
N VAL A 187 10.51 -5.05 -12.92
CA VAL A 187 10.25 -4.55 -14.27
C VAL A 187 11.34 -5.14 -15.19
N SER A 188 10.92 -5.98 -16.10
CA SER A 188 11.82 -6.67 -17.05
C SER A 188 12.61 -5.69 -17.92
N LYS A 189 13.69 -6.19 -18.50
CA LYS A 189 14.43 -5.48 -19.56
C LYS A 189 13.95 -5.87 -20.96
N THR A 190 13.06 -6.85 -21.02
CA THR A 190 12.49 -7.40 -22.25
C THR A 190 11.00 -7.61 -22.06
N ASN A 191 10.29 -7.85 -23.14
CA ASN A 191 8.85 -8.15 -23.12
C ASN A 191 8.68 -9.65 -23.38
N ASN A 192 8.86 -10.46 -22.33
CA ASN A 192 8.82 -11.92 -22.42
C ASN A 192 7.41 -12.48 -22.27
N ASP A 193 6.54 -11.78 -21.53
CA ASP A 193 5.13 -12.11 -21.36
C ASP A 193 4.22 -10.90 -21.69
N PRO A 194 4.15 -10.48 -22.97
CA PRO A 194 3.43 -9.26 -23.35
C PRO A 194 1.92 -9.32 -23.13
N LYS A 195 1.39 -10.48 -22.71
CA LYS A 195 -0.01 -10.64 -22.31
C LYS A 195 -0.20 -10.71 -20.80
N GLY A 196 0.90 -10.70 -20.03
CA GLY A 196 0.88 -10.81 -18.57
C GLY A 196 0.10 -12.04 -18.09
N GLN A 197 0.32 -13.20 -18.73
CA GLN A 197 -0.40 -14.44 -18.40
C GLN A 197 0.29 -15.23 -17.29
N ASP A 198 1.62 -15.13 -17.22
CA ASP A 198 2.40 -15.70 -16.13
C ASP A 198 2.36 -14.76 -14.92
N LYS A 199 1.69 -15.17 -13.85
CA LYS A 199 1.53 -14.38 -12.62
C LYS A 199 2.39 -14.89 -11.46
N ASP A 200 3.28 -15.84 -11.73
CA ASP A 200 4.15 -16.49 -10.76
C ASP A 200 5.65 -16.25 -11.05
N ASP A 201 5.97 -15.47 -12.09
CA ASP A 201 7.36 -15.17 -12.48
C ASP A 201 7.94 -13.95 -11.74
N TYR A 202 7.10 -13.21 -11.00
CA TYR A 202 7.48 -12.00 -10.24
C TYR A 202 7.99 -10.86 -11.12
N GLU A 203 7.52 -10.78 -12.36
CA GLU A 203 8.02 -9.85 -13.36
C GLU A 203 6.87 -9.21 -14.15
N VAL A 204 7.04 -7.97 -14.56
CA VAL A 204 6.19 -7.27 -15.54
C VAL A 204 7.03 -6.77 -16.69
N ASP A 205 6.40 -6.55 -17.86
CA ASP A 205 7.07 -6.12 -19.06
C ASP A 205 7.79 -4.77 -18.94
N ALA A 206 8.84 -4.63 -19.74
CA ALA A 206 9.67 -3.44 -19.79
C ALA A 206 8.93 -2.22 -20.33
N ILE A 207 9.33 -1.04 -19.87
CA ILE A 207 9.04 0.22 -20.53
C ILE A 207 10.19 0.51 -21.51
N SER A 208 9.91 0.55 -22.80
CA SER A 208 10.92 0.76 -23.83
C SER A 208 11.70 2.07 -23.60
N GLY A 209 13.02 1.98 -23.56
CA GLY A 209 13.90 3.13 -23.35
C GLY A 209 13.95 3.68 -21.93
N SER A 210 13.33 3.01 -20.93
CA SER A 210 13.20 3.47 -19.55
C SER A 210 13.73 2.48 -18.52
N THR A 211 14.79 1.78 -18.83
CA THR A 211 15.37 0.75 -17.96
C THR A 211 15.68 1.26 -16.56
N ILE A 212 16.23 2.47 -16.42
CA ILE A 212 16.59 3.05 -15.11
C ILE A 212 15.34 3.32 -14.26
N THR A 213 14.27 3.85 -14.87
CA THR A 213 13.00 4.06 -14.16
C THR A 213 12.35 2.73 -13.80
N GLY A 214 12.43 1.72 -14.68
CA GLY A 214 11.96 0.36 -14.40
C GLY A 214 12.72 -0.31 -13.26
N ASP A 215 14.05 -0.22 -13.25
CA ASP A 215 14.88 -0.68 -12.13
C ASP A 215 14.47 0.07 -10.82
N GLY A 216 14.19 1.38 -10.90
CA GLY A 216 13.71 2.18 -9.77
C GLY A 216 12.34 1.72 -9.23
N VAL A 217 11.41 1.31 -10.10
CA VAL A 217 10.12 0.72 -9.68
C VAL A 217 10.35 -0.63 -8.99
N THR A 218 11.22 -1.46 -9.54
CA THR A 218 11.62 -2.75 -8.96
C THR A 218 12.15 -2.59 -7.54
N ASP A 219 13.15 -1.73 -7.38
CA ASP A 219 13.79 -1.46 -6.10
C ASP A 219 12.80 -0.86 -5.10
N MET A 220 11.96 0.08 -5.55
CA MET A 220 10.93 0.71 -4.73
C MET A 220 9.95 -0.31 -4.15
N ILE A 221 9.45 -1.22 -4.99
CA ILE A 221 8.50 -2.25 -4.56
C ILE A 221 9.16 -3.20 -3.56
N PHE A 222 10.33 -3.74 -3.91
CA PHE A 222 11.03 -4.70 -3.05
C PHE A 222 11.41 -4.09 -1.70
N GLU A 223 12.05 -2.93 -1.72
CA GLU A 223 12.51 -2.25 -0.50
C GLU A 223 11.34 -1.90 0.41
N ARG A 224 10.28 -1.32 -0.15
CA ARG A 224 9.14 -0.93 0.67
C ARG A 224 8.38 -2.12 1.22
N LEU A 225 8.04 -3.12 0.41
CA LEU A 225 7.35 -4.32 0.88
C LEU A 225 8.14 -5.07 1.95
N ASN A 226 9.48 -5.09 1.86
CA ASN A 226 10.32 -5.72 2.87
C ASN A 226 10.06 -5.19 4.29
N HIS A 227 9.78 -3.89 4.44
CA HIS A 227 9.46 -3.30 5.74
C HIS A 227 8.10 -3.75 6.30
N TYR A 228 7.16 -4.15 5.44
CA TYR A 228 5.84 -4.63 5.87
C TYR A 228 5.80 -6.14 6.12
N MET A 229 6.84 -6.90 5.75
CA MET A 229 6.87 -8.36 5.92
C MET A 229 6.72 -8.79 7.37
N VAL A 230 7.27 -8.03 8.32
CA VAL A 230 7.12 -8.32 9.75
C VAL A 230 5.65 -8.26 10.17
N PHE A 231 4.94 -7.22 9.74
CA PHE A 231 3.51 -7.06 10.00
C PHE A 231 2.69 -8.18 9.32
N PHE A 232 2.95 -8.50 8.06
CA PHE A 232 2.25 -9.57 7.35
C PHE A 232 2.49 -10.95 7.96
N ASN A 233 3.69 -11.23 8.42
CA ASN A 233 4.00 -12.48 9.12
C ASN A 233 3.26 -12.56 10.47
N ASN A 234 3.15 -11.48 11.21
CA ASN A 234 2.38 -11.43 12.44
C ASN A 234 0.89 -11.70 12.17
N LEU A 235 0.29 -11.07 11.15
CA LEU A 235 -1.10 -11.33 10.74
C LEU A 235 -1.34 -12.77 10.36
N LYS A 236 -0.42 -13.40 9.63
CA LYS A 236 -0.50 -14.80 9.24
C LYS A 236 -0.49 -15.71 10.46
N ASN A 237 0.44 -15.49 11.39
CA ASN A 237 0.55 -16.27 12.62
C ASN A 237 -0.73 -16.16 13.46
N GLU A 238 -1.29 -14.96 13.64
CA GLU A 238 -2.55 -14.78 14.36
C GLU A 238 -3.73 -15.50 13.70
N SER A 239 -3.81 -15.47 12.38
CA SER A 239 -4.85 -16.17 11.63
C SER A 239 -4.74 -17.68 11.77
N ASP A 240 -3.52 -18.23 11.75
CA ASP A 240 -3.25 -19.66 11.90
C ASP A 240 -3.55 -20.14 13.33
N ILE A 241 -3.20 -19.36 14.34
CA ILE A 241 -3.56 -19.62 15.74
C ILE A 241 -5.09 -19.67 15.92
N LYS A 242 -5.82 -18.71 15.35
CA LYS A 242 -7.30 -18.70 15.39
C LYS A 242 -7.90 -19.93 14.70
N LYS A 243 -7.37 -20.36 13.56
CA LYS A 243 -7.82 -21.57 12.86
C LYS A 243 -7.56 -22.84 13.69
N ILE A 244 -6.41 -22.93 14.35
CA ILE A 244 -6.05 -24.07 15.22
C ILE A 244 -6.98 -24.10 16.43
N SER A 245 -7.19 -22.99 17.13
CA SER A 245 -8.08 -22.93 18.29
C SER A 245 -9.52 -23.31 17.92
N TYR A 246 -10.04 -22.85 16.78
CA TYR A 246 -11.36 -23.24 16.29
C TYR A 246 -11.47 -24.74 15.99
N LYS A 247 -10.44 -25.34 15.38
CA LYS A 247 -10.40 -26.79 15.15
C LYS A 247 -10.39 -27.60 16.45
N VAL A 248 -9.59 -27.18 17.42
CA VAL A 248 -9.50 -27.83 18.75
C VAL A 248 -10.84 -27.74 19.48
N GLU A 249 -11.49 -26.59 19.46
CA GLU A 249 -12.80 -26.40 20.07
C GLU A 249 -13.90 -27.27 19.44
N ASN A 250 -13.94 -27.32 18.09
CA ASN A 250 -14.87 -28.18 17.39
C ASN A 250 -14.61 -29.69 17.63
N GLN A 251 -13.36 -30.10 17.69
CA GLN A 251 -13.03 -31.48 18.09
C GLN A 251 -13.50 -31.78 19.51
N LYS A 252 -13.25 -30.90 20.47
CA LYS A 252 -13.69 -31.05 21.85
C LYS A 252 -15.23 -31.15 21.95
N ASN A 253 -15.95 -30.34 21.20
CA ASN A 253 -17.42 -30.37 21.13
C ASN A 253 -17.94 -31.66 20.51
N ASN A 254 -17.28 -32.20 19.47
CA ASN A 254 -17.61 -33.49 18.88
C ASN A 254 -17.37 -34.64 19.86
N TYR A 255 -16.25 -34.65 20.59
CA TYR A 255 -15.98 -35.66 21.62
C TYR A 255 -17.03 -35.59 22.76
N LEU A 256 -17.40 -34.41 23.21
CA LEU A 256 -18.43 -34.24 24.25
C LEU A 256 -19.79 -34.71 23.76
N SER A 257 -20.21 -34.38 22.54
CA SER A 257 -21.47 -34.83 21.99
C SER A 257 -21.51 -36.34 21.79
N THR A 258 -20.43 -36.97 21.35
CA THR A 258 -20.30 -38.40 21.20
C THR A 258 -20.34 -39.10 22.57
N ALA A 259 -19.63 -38.58 23.59
CA ALA A 259 -19.63 -39.14 24.94
C ALA A 259 -21.03 -39.05 25.57
N ILE A 260 -21.76 -37.93 25.38
CA ILE A 260 -23.14 -37.78 25.85
C ILE A 260 -24.06 -38.78 25.14
N TYR A 261 -23.93 -38.94 23.81
CA TYR A 261 -24.73 -39.90 23.05
C TYR A 261 -24.49 -41.36 23.46
N VAL A 262 -23.25 -41.73 23.76
CA VAL A 262 -22.87 -43.07 24.28
C VAL A 262 -23.44 -43.27 25.68
N SER A 263 -23.34 -42.29 26.58
CA SER A 263 -23.88 -42.38 27.93
C SER A 263 -25.41 -42.46 27.94
N LEU A 264 -26.11 -41.75 27.09
CA LEU A 264 -27.57 -41.82 26.94
C LEU A 264 -28.00 -43.18 26.38
N ARG A 265 -27.23 -43.79 25.47
CA ARG A 265 -27.52 -45.08 24.88
C ARG A 265 -27.28 -46.25 25.85
N GLU A 266 -26.31 -46.11 26.76
CA GLU A 266 -26.07 -47.08 27.86
C GLU A 266 -27.17 -46.97 28.92
N PHE A 267 -27.69 -45.79 29.21
CA PHE A 267 -28.80 -45.55 30.11
C PHE A 267 -30.10 -46.18 29.58
N ASP A 268 -30.39 -46.07 28.29
CA ASP A 268 -31.58 -46.61 27.61
C ASP A 268 -31.53 -48.15 27.49
N ARG A 269 -30.36 -48.78 27.57
CA ARG A 269 -30.15 -50.24 27.56
C ARG A 269 -30.20 -50.89 28.93
N GLY A 270 -30.54 -50.12 30.00
CA GLY A 270 -30.71 -50.68 31.35
C GLY A 270 -29.42 -51.19 32.02
N TYR A 271 -28.27 -50.75 31.59
CA TYR A 271 -26.99 -51.05 32.23
C TYR A 271 -26.81 -50.18 33.47
N LEU A 272 -27.49 -50.54 34.58
CA LEU A 272 -27.15 -50.08 35.93
C LEU A 272 -25.83 -50.80 36.36
N PRO A 273 -24.76 -50.10 36.67
CA PRO A 273 -23.58 -50.73 37.27
C PRO A 273 -23.96 -51.34 38.62
N ARG A 274 -23.84 -52.65 38.77
CA ARG A 274 -24.02 -53.39 40.02
C ARG A 274 -22.93 -53.01 41.05
N LYS A 275 -22.97 -51.80 41.59
CA LYS A 275 -21.98 -51.35 42.59
C LYS A 275 -22.54 -50.48 43.70
N PHE A 276 -23.85 -50.63 44.01
CA PHE A 276 -24.42 -50.06 45.26
C PHE A 276 -25.49 -51.02 45.80
N MET A 277 -25.06 -52.26 46.13
CA MET A 277 -25.74 -53.11 47.09
C MET A 277 -24.68 -53.86 47.91
N ASN A 278 -24.24 -53.19 48.97
CA ASN A 278 -23.92 -53.81 50.26
C ASN A 278 -23.72 -52.65 51.27
#